data_54624565b670c44c10d2dac7fb26f998
#
_entry.id   54624565b670c44c10d2dac7fb26f998
#
_cell.length_a   1.000
_cell.length_b   1.000
_cell.length_c   1.000
_cell.angle_alpha   90.00
_cell.angle_beta   90.00
_cell.angle_gamma   90.00
#
_symmetry.space_group_name_H-M   'P 1'
#
loop_
_entity.id
_entity.type
_entity.pdbx_description
1 polymer ?
#
loop_
_entity_poly.entity_id
_entity_poly.type
_entity_poly.pdbx_seq_one_letter_code
_entity_poly.pdbx_strand_id
1 'polypeptide(L)'
;MSAYTVSLEPASEDDLSLFAQWWNNCKIADGCRKEVDPLPAEDNIERFRIWCHEESDSGFGYAIRNQEGLCVGCISAWGIADPERDATLSIMVGPYYQGHGYGSQALTIALHRLHDMRVATITVRVAAHNLRARHMFAERGFREIDRMQHAIERDGKPLDIIVMRASAGDAVKTLWQDNPYDDSVQLIPRRNIFRVE
;
A
#
# COMPACT_ATOMS: atom_id res chain seq x y z
N MET A 1 -2.00 -10.69 21.97
CA MET A 1 -2.04 -9.26 21.56
C MET A 1 -1.39 -9.20 20.19
N SER A 2 -1.98 -8.52 19.20
CA SER A 2 -1.33 -8.34 17.89
C SER A 2 -0.02 -7.59 18.09
N ALA A 3 1.07 -8.04 17.47
CA ALA A 3 2.35 -7.33 17.47
C ALA A 3 2.28 -6.00 16.69
N TYR A 4 1.23 -5.85 15.87
CA TYR A 4 1.01 -4.65 15.06
C TYR A 4 0.04 -3.69 15.72
N THR A 5 0.33 -2.39 15.57
CA THR A 5 -0.56 -1.30 16.00
C THR A 5 -1.54 -0.88 14.89
N VAL A 6 -1.60 -1.64 13.78
CA VAL A 6 -2.54 -1.43 12.67
C VAL A 6 -3.24 -2.73 12.29
N SER A 7 -4.46 -2.59 11.74
CA SER A 7 -5.19 -3.63 10.99
C SER A 7 -5.49 -3.16 9.57
N LEU A 8 -5.76 -4.12 8.67
CA LEU A 8 -6.26 -3.87 7.32
C LEU A 8 -7.71 -4.33 7.25
N GLU A 9 -8.62 -3.42 6.94
CA GLU A 9 -10.06 -3.64 6.95
C GLU A 9 -10.71 -3.12 5.66
N PRO A 10 -11.87 -3.64 5.24
CA PRO A 10 -12.61 -3.07 4.13
C PRO A 10 -12.85 -1.58 4.34
N ALA A 11 -12.68 -0.79 3.28
CA ALA A 11 -12.92 0.64 3.33
C ALA A 11 -14.43 0.95 3.30
N SER A 12 -14.89 1.83 4.18
CA SER A 12 -16.23 2.39 4.17
C SER A 12 -16.34 3.59 3.20
N GLU A 13 -17.54 4.04 2.88
CA GLU A 13 -17.77 5.25 2.08
C GLU A 13 -17.17 6.51 2.73
N ASP A 14 -17.17 6.58 4.07
CA ASP A 14 -16.53 7.67 4.82
C ASP A 14 -15.00 7.62 4.64
N ASP A 15 -14.40 6.42 4.61
CA ASP A 15 -12.97 6.24 4.35
C ASP A 15 -12.61 6.68 2.92
N LEU A 16 -13.44 6.33 1.92
CA LEU A 16 -13.20 6.75 0.53
C LEU A 16 -13.23 8.29 0.40
N SER A 17 -14.17 8.93 1.09
CA SER A 17 -14.25 10.39 1.16
C SER A 17 -13.01 11.00 1.82
N LEU A 18 -12.53 10.38 2.89
CA LEU A 18 -11.30 10.79 3.58
C LEU A 18 -10.06 10.61 2.71
N PHE A 19 -9.95 9.49 1.99
CA PHE A 19 -8.86 9.24 1.03
C PHE A 19 -8.87 10.27 -0.10
N ALA A 20 -10.03 10.64 -0.61
CA ALA A 20 -10.17 11.67 -1.64
C ALA A 20 -9.67 13.04 -1.16
N GLN A 21 -9.97 13.41 0.10
CA GLN A 21 -9.46 14.63 0.71
C GLN A 21 -7.92 14.58 0.87
N TRP A 22 -7.38 13.46 1.37
CA TRP A 22 -5.94 13.30 1.52
C TRP A 22 -5.22 13.30 0.18
N TRP A 23 -5.82 12.72 -0.86
CA TRP A 23 -5.26 12.69 -2.20
C TRP A 23 -5.05 14.08 -2.78
N ASN A 24 -5.88 15.04 -2.39
CA ASN A 24 -5.76 16.46 -2.74
C ASN A 24 -4.85 17.26 -1.78
N ASN A 25 -4.37 16.64 -0.71
CA ASN A 25 -3.43 17.31 0.17
C ASN A 25 -2.05 17.41 -0.52
N CYS A 26 -1.44 18.59 -0.49
CA CYS A 26 -0.17 18.85 -1.18
C CYS A 26 0.95 17.89 -0.78
N LYS A 27 1.05 17.49 0.49
CA LYS A 27 2.08 16.54 0.96
C LYS A 27 1.91 15.14 0.38
N ILE A 28 0.65 14.72 0.15
CA ILE A 28 0.35 13.44 -0.48
C ILE A 28 0.55 13.54 -1.98
N ALA A 29 -0.02 14.58 -2.60
CA ALA A 29 0.09 14.82 -4.04
C ALA A 29 1.55 14.89 -4.50
N ASP A 30 2.40 15.57 -3.74
CA ASP A 30 3.84 15.67 -4.02
C ASP A 30 4.52 14.30 -4.13
N GLY A 31 4.22 13.38 -3.22
CA GLY A 31 4.84 12.05 -3.18
C GLY A 31 4.21 10.98 -4.06
N CYS A 32 2.95 11.16 -4.52
CA CYS A 32 2.14 10.09 -5.10
C CYS A 32 1.54 10.41 -6.47
N ARG A 33 1.43 11.69 -6.85
CA ARG A 33 0.72 12.11 -8.07
C ARG A 33 1.67 12.67 -9.12
N LYS A 34 1.26 12.58 -10.39
CA LYS A 34 1.97 13.23 -11.48
C LYS A 34 1.82 14.75 -11.39
N GLU A 35 0.62 15.22 -11.17
CA GLU A 35 0.26 16.63 -11.01
C GLU A 35 -0.22 16.88 -9.59
N VAL A 36 0.11 18.04 -9.01
CA VAL A 36 -0.26 18.38 -7.62
C VAL A 36 -1.58 19.13 -7.51
N ASP A 37 -2.10 19.67 -8.61
CA ASP A 37 -3.34 20.41 -8.62
C ASP A 37 -4.51 19.55 -8.08
N PRO A 38 -5.40 20.13 -7.28
CA PRO A 38 -6.54 19.41 -6.76
C PRO A 38 -7.42 18.84 -7.89
N LEU A 39 -7.87 17.61 -7.70
CA LEU A 39 -8.83 16.95 -8.58
C LEU A 39 -10.23 17.02 -7.98
N PRO A 40 -11.30 16.93 -8.79
CA PRO A 40 -12.66 16.84 -8.28
C PRO A 40 -12.80 15.74 -7.23
N ALA A 41 -13.56 16.02 -6.15
CA ALA A 41 -13.70 15.07 -5.04
C ALA A 41 -14.36 13.76 -5.50
N GLU A 42 -15.37 13.86 -6.37
CA GLU A 42 -16.10 12.70 -6.92
C GLU A 42 -15.19 11.77 -7.72
N ASP A 43 -14.33 12.32 -8.56
CA ASP A 43 -13.35 11.54 -9.35
C ASP A 43 -12.37 10.80 -8.42
N ASN A 44 -11.97 11.43 -7.33
CA ASN A 44 -11.08 10.80 -6.36
C ASN A 44 -11.80 9.72 -5.55
N ILE A 45 -13.04 9.95 -5.11
CA ILE A 45 -13.84 8.93 -4.41
C ILE A 45 -13.99 7.68 -5.31
N GLU A 46 -14.37 7.88 -6.57
CA GLU A 46 -14.52 6.76 -7.50
C GLU A 46 -13.19 6.01 -7.73
N ARG A 47 -12.09 6.74 -7.84
CA ARG A 47 -10.74 6.14 -7.91
C ARG A 47 -10.45 5.25 -6.71
N PHE A 48 -10.73 5.73 -5.49
CA PHE A 48 -10.49 4.94 -4.29
C PHE A 48 -11.51 3.79 -4.16
N ARG A 49 -12.73 3.92 -4.66
CA ARG A 49 -13.68 2.80 -4.74
C ARG A 49 -13.12 1.67 -5.61
N ILE A 50 -12.46 2.01 -6.72
CA ILE A 50 -11.79 1.03 -7.57
C ILE A 50 -10.54 0.45 -6.87
N TRP A 51 -9.76 1.27 -6.16
CA TRP A 51 -8.52 0.82 -5.53
C TRP A 51 -8.74 0.05 -4.23
N CYS A 52 -9.78 0.37 -3.48
CA CYS A 52 -10.14 -0.25 -2.20
C CYS A 52 -11.30 -1.25 -2.37
N HIS A 53 -11.20 -2.12 -3.36
CA HIS A 53 -12.17 -3.19 -3.59
C HIS A 53 -11.90 -4.41 -2.69
N GLU A 54 -12.91 -5.23 -2.52
CA GLU A 54 -12.78 -6.49 -1.80
C GLU A 54 -11.71 -7.40 -2.40
N GLU A 55 -11.14 -8.27 -1.57
CA GLU A 55 -10.12 -9.22 -1.99
C GLU A 55 -10.66 -10.19 -3.05
N SER A 56 -9.89 -10.33 -4.12
CA SER A 56 -10.14 -11.25 -5.23
C SER A 56 -8.82 -11.90 -5.66
N ASP A 57 -8.88 -12.83 -6.60
CA ASP A 57 -7.68 -13.45 -7.17
C ASP A 57 -6.79 -12.44 -7.91
N SER A 58 -7.31 -11.27 -8.30
CA SER A 58 -6.60 -10.23 -9.02
C SER A 58 -6.04 -9.11 -8.13
N GLY A 59 -6.38 -9.09 -6.82
CA GLY A 59 -5.88 -8.08 -5.89
C GLY A 59 -6.79 -7.80 -4.71
N PHE A 60 -6.45 -6.76 -3.96
CA PHE A 60 -7.21 -6.28 -2.81
C PHE A 60 -6.99 -4.78 -2.57
N GLY A 61 -7.89 -4.17 -1.80
CA GLY A 61 -7.71 -2.82 -1.29
C GLY A 61 -8.37 -2.63 0.08
N TYR A 62 -7.64 -2.04 1.02
CA TYR A 62 -8.04 -1.92 2.42
C TYR A 62 -7.77 -0.53 2.98
N ALA A 63 -8.60 -0.13 3.94
CA ALA A 63 -8.29 0.91 4.89
C ALA A 63 -7.26 0.39 5.90
N ILE A 64 -6.33 1.25 6.31
CA ILE A 64 -5.39 1.00 7.41
C ILE A 64 -6.00 1.63 8.65
N ARG A 65 -6.28 0.81 9.68
CA ARG A 65 -6.78 1.28 10.97
C ARG A 65 -5.73 1.18 12.04
N ASN A 66 -5.66 2.18 12.91
CA ASN A 66 -4.81 2.13 14.09
C ASN A 66 -5.51 1.38 15.25
N GLN A 67 -4.84 1.26 16.40
CA GLN A 67 -5.39 0.57 17.59
C GLN A 67 -6.67 1.22 18.16
N GLU A 68 -6.91 2.48 17.85
CA GLU A 68 -8.12 3.22 18.26
C GLU A 68 -9.27 3.04 17.24
N GLY A 69 -9.05 2.24 16.18
CA GLY A 69 -10.01 2.05 15.10
C GLY A 69 -10.09 3.22 14.10
N LEU A 70 -9.21 4.22 14.23
CA LEU A 70 -9.19 5.37 13.32
C LEU A 70 -8.56 4.96 11.99
N CYS A 71 -9.17 5.41 10.89
CA CYS A 71 -8.59 5.28 9.57
C CYS A 71 -7.36 6.20 9.45
N VAL A 72 -6.19 5.62 9.19
CA VAL A 72 -4.91 6.33 9.09
C VAL A 72 -4.30 6.28 7.69
N GLY A 73 -4.89 5.50 6.77
CA GLY A 73 -4.40 5.37 5.42
C GLY A 73 -5.15 4.31 4.62
N CYS A 74 -4.65 4.01 3.42
CA CYS A 74 -5.08 2.88 2.61
C CYS A 74 -3.89 2.17 1.98
N ILE A 75 -4.11 0.90 1.64
CA ILE A 75 -3.15 0.08 0.90
C ILE A 75 -3.91 -0.78 -0.09
N SER A 76 -3.40 -0.90 -1.31
CA SER A 76 -4.00 -1.72 -2.35
C SER A 76 -2.94 -2.42 -3.19
N ALA A 77 -3.30 -3.60 -3.69
CA ALA A 77 -2.51 -4.37 -4.63
C ALA A 77 -3.41 -4.86 -5.76
N TRP A 78 -2.93 -4.82 -6.99
CA TRP A 78 -3.70 -5.18 -8.17
C TRP A 78 -2.82 -5.72 -9.30
N GLY A 79 -3.47 -6.23 -10.34
CA GLY A 79 -2.80 -6.71 -11.55
C GLY A 79 -2.28 -8.13 -11.42
N ILE A 80 -2.73 -8.88 -10.41
CA ILE A 80 -2.36 -10.27 -10.22
C ILE A 80 -3.05 -11.10 -11.29
N ALA A 81 -2.26 -11.69 -12.19
CA ALA A 81 -2.77 -12.54 -13.27
C ALA A 81 -1.80 -13.70 -13.52
N ASP A 82 -2.37 -14.86 -13.92
CA ASP A 82 -1.58 -15.99 -14.36
C ASP A 82 -1.04 -15.77 -15.79
N PRO A 83 0.14 -16.29 -16.12
CA PRO A 83 0.99 -17.16 -15.29
C PRO A 83 1.99 -16.37 -14.41
N GLU A 84 2.20 -15.07 -14.64
CA GLU A 84 3.29 -14.28 -14.04
C GLU A 84 3.08 -14.03 -12.56
N ARG A 85 1.83 -13.89 -12.12
CA ARG A 85 1.45 -13.59 -10.74
C ARG A 85 2.19 -12.37 -10.18
N ASP A 86 2.32 -11.32 -10.99
CA ASP A 86 2.91 -10.04 -10.60
C ASP A 86 1.85 -9.11 -10.01
N ALA A 87 2.21 -8.37 -8.97
CA ALA A 87 1.35 -7.37 -8.36
C ALA A 87 1.96 -5.97 -8.44
N THR A 88 1.13 -4.96 -8.65
CA THR A 88 1.47 -3.57 -8.34
C THR A 88 0.86 -3.22 -6.98
N LEU A 89 1.66 -2.62 -6.09
CA LEU A 89 1.23 -2.22 -4.76
C LEU A 89 1.30 -0.71 -4.59
N SER A 90 0.29 -0.14 -3.95
CA SER A 90 0.23 1.27 -3.55
C SER A 90 -0.13 1.39 -2.08
N ILE A 91 0.44 2.38 -1.41
CA ILE A 91 0.15 2.71 -0.03
C ILE A 91 0.09 4.22 0.15
N MET A 92 -0.92 4.69 0.85
CA MET A 92 -1.07 6.07 1.26
C MET A 92 -1.34 6.14 2.76
N VAL A 93 -0.56 6.93 3.49
CA VAL A 93 -0.79 7.26 4.90
C VAL A 93 -1.21 8.71 4.97
N GLY A 94 -2.32 8.98 5.66
CA GLY A 94 -2.87 10.32 5.82
C GLY A 94 -1.82 11.31 6.34
N PRO A 95 -1.88 12.60 5.94
CA PRO A 95 -0.81 13.56 6.16
C PRO A 95 -0.47 13.80 7.64
N TYR A 96 -1.44 13.60 8.53
CA TYR A 96 -1.26 13.76 9.99
C TYR A 96 -0.82 12.47 10.70
N TYR A 97 -0.83 11.33 9.99
CA TYR A 97 -0.49 10.01 10.51
C TYR A 97 0.87 9.50 10.03
N GLN A 98 1.57 10.29 9.21
CA GLN A 98 2.89 9.93 8.72
C GLN A 98 3.94 10.00 9.83
N GLY A 99 4.95 9.13 9.75
CA GLY A 99 6.05 9.11 10.73
C GLY A 99 5.79 8.25 11.98
N HIS A 100 4.60 7.64 12.11
CA HIS A 100 4.23 6.79 13.26
C HIS A 100 4.42 5.28 13.00
N GLY A 101 5.06 4.91 11.88
CA GLY A 101 5.29 3.49 11.53
C GLY A 101 4.09 2.76 10.92
N TYR A 102 2.92 3.40 10.80
CA TYR A 102 1.71 2.77 10.27
C TYR A 102 1.88 2.20 8.87
N GLY A 103 2.54 2.95 7.98
CA GLY A 103 2.81 2.51 6.61
C GLY A 103 3.70 1.28 6.55
N SER A 104 4.75 1.22 7.36
CA SER A 104 5.66 0.08 7.42
C SER A 104 4.96 -1.18 7.92
N GLN A 105 4.11 -1.08 8.96
CA GLN A 105 3.34 -2.19 9.49
C GLN A 105 2.27 -2.67 8.49
N ALA A 106 1.53 -1.74 7.88
CA ALA A 106 0.55 -2.07 6.84
C ALA A 106 1.20 -2.78 5.65
N LEU A 107 2.38 -2.31 5.22
CA LEU A 107 3.17 -2.97 4.18
C LEU A 107 3.53 -4.40 4.58
N THR A 108 3.99 -4.62 5.81
CA THR A 108 4.31 -5.97 6.31
C THR A 108 3.11 -6.91 6.21
N ILE A 109 1.93 -6.48 6.68
CA ILE A 109 0.70 -7.29 6.60
C ILE A 109 0.33 -7.59 5.14
N ALA A 110 0.42 -6.59 4.26
CA ALA A 110 0.12 -6.77 2.84
C ALA A 110 1.10 -7.72 2.14
N LEU A 111 2.39 -7.70 2.48
CA LEU A 111 3.39 -8.60 1.92
C LEU A 111 3.11 -10.06 2.30
N HIS A 112 2.73 -10.34 3.55
CA HIS A 112 2.28 -11.68 3.95
C HIS A 112 1.07 -12.13 3.13
N ARG A 113 0.07 -11.26 2.98
CA ARG A 113 -1.13 -11.58 2.20
C ARG A 113 -0.82 -11.86 0.73
N LEU A 114 0.04 -11.07 0.09
CA LEU A 114 0.48 -11.30 -1.29
C LEU A 114 1.26 -12.61 -1.43
N HIS A 115 2.06 -12.97 -0.44
CA HIS A 115 2.74 -14.26 -0.39
C HIS A 115 1.73 -15.42 -0.31
N ASP A 116 0.71 -15.33 0.54
CA ASP A 116 -0.36 -16.34 0.66
C ASP A 116 -1.18 -16.47 -0.63
N MET A 117 -1.38 -15.36 -1.35
CA MET A 117 -1.98 -15.32 -2.67
C MET A 117 -1.06 -15.88 -3.77
N ARG A 118 0.16 -16.36 -3.43
CA ARG A 118 1.16 -16.90 -4.36
C ARG A 118 1.62 -15.89 -5.42
N VAL A 119 1.67 -14.61 -5.05
CA VAL A 119 2.25 -13.58 -5.90
C VAL A 119 3.75 -13.85 -6.05
N ALA A 120 4.25 -13.78 -7.26
CA ALA A 120 5.67 -14.00 -7.55
C ALA A 120 6.49 -12.75 -7.28
N THR A 121 6.10 -11.63 -7.87
CA THR A 121 6.81 -10.35 -7.72
C THR A 121 5.85 -9.21 -7.39
N ILE A 122 6.37 -8.23 -6.66
CA ILE A 122 5.63 -7.05 -6.25
C ILE A 122 6.38 -5.82 -6.74
N THR A 123 5.69 -4.95 -7.46
CA THR A 123 6.26 -3.71 -8.00
C THR A 123 5.61 -2.50 -7.33
N VAL A 124 6.42 -1.51 -6.99
CA VAL A 124 5.97 -0.20 -6.50
C VAL A 124 6.60 0.90 -7.33
N ARG A 125 5.91 2.04 -7.44
CA ARG A 125 6.40 3.25 -8.09
C ARG A 125 6.47 4.36 -7.06
N VAL A 126 7.64 4.98 -6.94
CA VAL A 126 7.91 5.99 -5.90
C VAL A 126 8.59 7.19 -6.53
N ALA A 127 8.12 8.40 -6.22
CA ALA A 127 8.81 9.61 -6.65
C ALA A 127 10.25 9.63 -6.11
N ALA A 128 11.22 9.98 -6.94
CA ALA A 128 12.64 9.88 -6.62
C ALA A 128 13.03 10.67 -5.35
N HIS A 129 12.35 11.79 -5.10
CA HIS A 129 12.55 12.63 -3.93
C HIS A 129 11.86 12.12 -2.65
N ASN A 130 10.93 11.14 -2.76
CA ASN A 130 10.26 10.54 -1.61
C ASN A 130 11.18 9.51 -0.92
N LEU A 131 12.23 10.02 -0.28
CA LEU A 131 13.26 9.19 0.36
C LEU A 131 12.68 8.29 1.45
N ARG A 132 11.64 8.74 2.18
CA ARG A 132 10.98 7.97 3.22
C ARG A 132 10.34 6.68 2.65
N ALA A 133 9.56 6.80 1.59
CA ALA A 133 8.93 5.65 0.96
C ALA A 133 9.97 4.72 0.35
N ARG A 134 10.99 5.27 -0.33
CA ARG A 134 12.09 4.47 -0.90
C ARG A 134 12.82 3.66 0.18
N HIS A 135 13.12 4.28 1.31
CA HIS A 135 13.76 3.60 2.44
C HIS A 135 12.85 2.50 3.01
N MET A 136 11.58 2.80 3.28
CA MET A 136 10.61 1.82 3.77
C MET A 136 10.51 0.58 2.85
N PHE A 137 10.48 0.77 1.54
CA PHE A 137 10.46 -0.35 0.59
C PHE A 137 11.80 -1.08 0.54
N ALA A 138 12.92 -0.36 0.57
CA ALA A 138 14.26 -0.98 0.56
C ALA A 138 14.49 -1.89 1.78
N GLU A 139 14.04 -1.49 2.97
CA GLU A 139 14.07 -2.30 4.19
C GLU A 139 13.24 -3.59 4.09
N ARG A 140 12.31 -3.67 3.15
CA ARG A 140 11.47 -4.85 2.85
C ARG A 140 11.95 -5.61 1.62
N GLY A 141 13.21 -5.43 1.21
CA GLY A 141 13.85 -6.17 0.12
C GLY A 141 13.53 -5.66 -1.28
N PHE A 142 12.80 -4.55 -1.41
CA PHE A 142 12.58 -3.94 -2.73
C PHE A 142 13.86 -3.30 -3.24
N ARG A 143 14.15 -3.52 -4.52
CA ARG A 143 15.31 -2.94 -5.21
C ARG A 143 14.86 -2.11 -6.40
N GLU A 144 15.56 -1.01 -6.69
CA GLU A 144 15.37 -0.23 -7.91
C GLU A 144 15.69 -1.11 -9.11
N ILE A 145 14.74 -1.23 -10.02
CA ILE A 145 14.90 -2.01 -11.27
C ILE A 145 14.79 -1.13 -12.51
N ASP A 146 14.17 0.04 -12.37
CA ASP A 146 13.98 0.97 -13.48
C ASP A 146 13.77 2.39 -12.94
N ARG A 147 13.96 3.37 -13.82
CA ARG A 147 13.79 4.80 -13.54
C ARG A 147 13.11 5.49 -14.69
N MET A 148 11.90 5.94 -14.46
CA MET A 148 11.15 6.76 -15.42
C MET A 148 11.64 8.20 -15.30
N GLN A 149 12.52 8.61 -16.22
CA GLN A 149 13.10 9.94 -16.21
C GLN A 149 12.03 10.99 -16.52
N HIS A 150 12.10 12.12 -15.83
CA HIS A 150 11.22 13.28 -16.02
C HIS A 150 9.71 12.92 -16.01
N ALA A 151 9.32 11.92 -15.23
CA ALA A 151 7.96 11.39 -15.21
C ALA A 151 6.96 12.31 -14.50
N ILE A 152 7.44 13.17 -13.63
CA ILE A 152 6.64 14.14 -12.87
C ILE A 152 7.35 15.50 -12.88
N GLU A 153 6.62 16.58 -12.57
CA GLU A 153 7.17 17.93 -12.43
C GLU A 153 6.78 18.52 -11.07
N ARG A 154 7.72 19.24 -10.46
CA ARG A 154 7.50 19.99 -9.21
C ARG A 154 8.23 21.33 -9.29
N ASP A 155 7.48 22.43 -9.15
CA ASP A 155 8.03 23.80 -9.22
C ASP A 155 8.87 24.02 -10.48
N GLY A 156 8.40 23.55 -11.62
CA GLY A 156 9.10 23.65 -12.91
C GLY A 156 10.34 22.75 -13.05
N LYS A 157 10.58 21.85 -12.08
CA LYS A 157 11.71 20.92 -12.10
C LYS A 157 11.23 19.51 -12.46
N PRO A 158 11.80 18.88 -13.49
CA PRO A 158 11.50 17.49 -13.80
C PRO A 158 12.07 16.56 -12.73
N LEU A 159 11.27 15.60 -12.29
CA LEU A 159 11.64 14.59 -11.31
C LEU A 159 11.33 13.20 -11.86
N ASP A 160 12.11 12.24 -11.42
CA ASP A 160 11.97 10.85 -11.81
C ASP A 160 10.99 10.09 -10.91
N ILE A 161 10.41 9.04 -11.45
CA ILE A 161 9.76 7.96 -10.69
C ILE A 161 10.70 6.76 -10.68
N ILE A 162 10.97 6.26 -9.50
CA ILE A 162 11.73 5.04 -9.27
C ILE A 162 10.76 3.86 -9.28
N VAL A 163 11.05 2.87 -10.10
CA VAL A 163 10.35 1.58 -10.08
C VAL A 163 11.14 0.62 -9.21
N MET A 164 10.54 0.16 -8.12
CA MET A 164 11.17 -0.81 -7.23
C MET A 164 10.40 -2.11 -7.26
N ARG A 165 11.11 -3.23 -7.13
CA ARG A 165 10.54 -4.58 -7.19
C ARG A 165 11.15 -5.48 -6.10
N ALA A 166 10.32 -6.37 -5.57
CA ALA A 166 10.74 -7.47 -4.70
C ALA A 166 10.07 -8.76 -5.14
N SER A 167 10.72 -9.92 -4.94
CA SER A 167 10.04 -11.20 -4.88
C SER A 167 9.19 -11.25 -3.61
N ALA A 168 7.95 -11.74 -3.70
CA ALA A 168 7.09 -11.84 -2.51
C ALA A 168 7.72 -12.74 -1.44
N GLY A 169 8.37 -13.84 -1.83
CA GLY A 169 9.05 -14.75 -0.91
C GLY A 169 10.25 -14.11 -0.21
N ASP A 170 11.05 -13.30 -0.90
CA ASP A 170 12.20 -12.65 -0.29
C ASP A 170 11.79 -11.46 0.60
N ALA A 171 10.76 -10.73 0.21
CA ALA A 171 10.20 -9.67 1.03
C ALA A 171 9.70 -10.20 2.39
N VAL A 172 9.04 -11.36 2.40
CA VAL A 172 8.60 -12.02 3.63
C VAL A 172 9.78 -12.54 4.44
N LYS A 173 10.80 -13.15 3.82
CA LYS A 173 12.02 -13.60 4.53
C LYS A 173 12.75 -12.47 5.23
N THR A 174 12.80 -11.28 4.62
CA THR A 174 13.42 -10.10 5.24
C THR A 174 12.71 -9.74 6.54
N LEU A 175 11.38 -9.90 6.62
CA LEU A 175 10.60 -9.67 7.83
C LEU A 175 10.94 -10.64 8.97
N TRP A 176 11.26 -11.90 8.64
CA TRP A 176 11.66 -12.92 9.63
C TRP A 176 13.05 -12.69 10.20
N GLN A 177 13.96 -12.06 9.44
CA GLN A 177 15.30 -11.75 9.93
C GLN A 177 15.29 -10.66 11.01
N ASP A 178 14.35 -9.73 10.93
CA ASP A 178 14.20 -8.63 11.88
C ASP A 178 13.47 -9.06 13.17
N ASN A 179 12.73 -10.17 13.16
CA ASN A 179 12.03 -10.68 14.33
C ASN A 179 11.86 -12.21 14.33
N PRO A 180 12.90 -12.98 14.66
CA PRO A 180 12.88 -14.45 14.60
C PRO A 180 11.97 -15.13 15.62
N TYR A 181 11.28 -14.38 16.51
CA TYR A 181 10.45 -14.90 17.60
C TYR A 181 8.97 -14.50 17.51
N ASP A 182 8.52 -13.90 16.40
CA ASP A 182 7.13 -13.49 16.28
C ASP A 182 6.25 -14.60 15.66
N ASP A 183 5.93 -15.60 16.48
CA ASP A 183 4.86 -16.59 16.21
C ASP A 183 3.44 -15.96 16.26
N SER A 184 3.32 -14.64 16.52
CA SER A 184 2.05 -13.94 16.74
C SER A 184 1.37 -13.42 15.47
N VAL A 185 1.91 -13.66 14.29
CA VAL A 185 1.17 -13.47 13.05
C VAL A 185 0.13 -14.59 12.93
N GLN A 186 -0.87 -14.55 13.77
CA GLN A 186 -2.11 -15.27 13.53
C GLN A 186 -2.77 -14.58 12.34
N LEU A 187 -2.58 -15.18 11.17
CA LEU A 187 -3.43 -14.96 10.01
C LEU A 187 -4.88 -15.02 10.51
N ILE A 188 -5.62 -13.93 10.35
CA ILE A 188 -7.04 -13.94 10.64
C ILE A 188 -7.64 -15.07 9.82
N PRO A 189 -8.18 -16.13 10.45
CA PRO A 189 -8.69 -17.27 9.69
C PRO A 189 -9.79 -16.77 8.77
N ARG A 190 -9.79 -17.23 7.53
CA ARG A 190 -10.87 -17.01 6.57
C ARG A 190 -12.20 -17.31 7.30
N ARG A 191 -12.94 -16.28 7.70
CA ARG A 191 -14.33 -16.49 8.10
C ARG A 191 -15.06 -16.89 6.84
N ASN A 192 -15.47 -18.15 6.78
CA ASN A 192 -16.45 -18.64 5.82
C ASN A 192 -17.71 -17.80 5.94
N ILE A 193 -17.87 -16.80 5.10
CA ILE A 193 -19.10 -16.04 4.92
C ILE A 193 -19.87 -16.75 3.81
N PHE A 194 -20.25 -18.00 4.01
CA PHE A 194 -21.32 -18.65 3.26
C PHE A 194 -21.96 -19.73 4.14
N ARG A 195 -22.96 -19.32 4.91
CA ARG A 195 -24.15 -20.12 5.20
C ARG A 195 -25.34 -19.20 5.11
N VAL A 196 -25.98 -19.22 3.97
CA VAL A 196 -27.39 -18.86 3.82
C VAL A 196 -28.15 -20.16 4.05
N GLU A 197 -28.97 -20.22 5.09
CA GLU A 197 -30.16 -21.05 5.15
C GLU A 197 -31.36 -20.24 4.68
#